data_395869aa134d4b5f4492bf5c3432ae19
#
_entry.id   395869aa134d4b5f4492bf5c3432ae19
#
_cell.length_a   1.000
_cell.length_b   1.000
_cell.length_c   1.000
_cell.angle_alpha   90.00
_cell.angle_beta   90.00
_cell.angle_gamma   90.00
#
_symmetry.space_group_name_H-M   'P 1'
#
loop_
_entity.id
_entity.type
_entity.pdbx_description
1 polymer ?
#
loop_
_entity_poly.entity_id
_entity_poly.type
_entity_poly.pdbx_seq_one_letter_code
_entity_poly.pdbx_strand_id
1 'polypeptide(L)'
;MAQMKTPGVYIQEKNAFSTSVVEAATAIPAFIGITEKAVNGSESLANKPWKITSMTEFVQYFGGAPKPVFNLSIATDSNDALYCKEIVEGQYFKVSNPSALYTLYYNMVMFFANGGGTCYIVSVGTYKKGKIDNDNIKLALDSLKKIREVTLIVVPEAVNTAKETCKNIQTDVIMHCGEMQNRFAIFDVHPKEKDEDSMSQQIEDFQTGIGSNYLSYGAAYYPYLNTSVISDKDIDGTVLRWETAPKLESVFGENSKLQKYLDDCFKIEEGKEITDTARNNAHSALLINWDEYKNAANKVKEYLNLLPPSAAMAGIYAMVDNTRGVWKAPANVSLNYVNSPTETISDLEQEDLNMPMNGKAINAIRTFPGEGIKVWGARTLDGNSQDWRYINVRRTMLFIEESVKNAAKAYVFEPNISNTWLNMKSMIGSFLNGVWKQGGLAGSVPEDAYSVQVGLGETMTQDDVLNGIMRITVLVAITRPAEFIEITFQQQVQKS
;
A
#
# COMPACT_ATOMS: atom_id res chain seq x y z
N MET A 1 31.17 -32.22 -25.58
CA MET A 1 31.74 -33.32 -24.77
C MET A 1 33.01 -33.76 -25.42
N ALA A 2 34.15 -33.73 -24.72
CA ALA A 2 35.40 -34.25 -25.26
C ALA A 2 35.26 -35.78 -25.39
N GLN A 3 35.51 -36.30 -26.58
CA GLN A 3 35.44 -37.72 -26.86
C GLN A 3 36.58 -38.43 -26.11
N MET A 4 36.25 -39.30 -25.15
CA MET A 4 37.22 -40.10 -24.42
C MET A 4 37.90 -41.08 -25.39
N LYS A 5 39.19 -40.90 -25.65
CA LYS A 5 39.93 -41.64 -26.69
C LYS A 5 40.99 -42.62 -26.11
N THR A 6 41.22 -42.58 -24.81
CA THR A 6 42.25 -43.42 -24.14
C THR A 6 41.60 -44.19 -22.99
N PRO A 7 41.90 -45.50 -22.83
CA PRO A 7 41.46 -46.20 -21.62
C PRO A 7 42.07 -45.58 -20.37
N GLY A 8 41.21 -45.15 -19.42
CA GLY A 8 41.64 -44.49 -18.20
C GLY A 8 40.44 -44.16 -17.30
N VAL A 9 40.72 -43.72 -16.08
CA VAL A 9 39.68 -43.22 -15.14
C VAL A 9 39.46 -41.74 -15.43
N TYR A 10 38.25 -41.37 -15.77
CA TYR A 10 37.83 -39.96 -15.97
C TYR A 10 36.95 -39.55 -14.85
N ILE A 11 37.38 -38.57 -14.06
CA ILE A 11 36.61 -37.98 -12.99
C ILE A 11 35.90 -36.74 -13.55
N GLN A 12 34.62 -36.70 -13.49
CA GLN A 12 33.80 -35.54 -13.79
C GLN A 12 33.14 -35.06 -12.48
N GLU A 13 33.63 -33.98 -11.95
CA GLU A 13 32.94 -33.31 -10.86
C GLU A 13 31.73 -32.56 -11.40
N LYS A 14 30.54 -32.82 -10.82
CA LYS A 14 29.34 -32.03 -11.05
C LYS A 14 29.06 -31.27 -9.75
N ASN A 15 29.11 -29.95 -9.84
CA ASN A 15 28.63 -29.13 -8.72
C ASN A 15 27.15 -29.43 -8.50
N ALA A 16 26.81 -29.99 -7.36
CA ALA A 16 25.42 -30.29 -6.96
C ALA A 16 24.62 -29.03 -6.60
N PHE A 17 25.31 -27.92 -6.33
CA PHE A 17 24.71 -26.66 -5.90
C PHE A 17 24.87 -25.58 -6.98
N SER A 18 23.86 -24.74 -7.10
CA SER A 18 23.94 -23.53 -7.93
C SER A 18 25.05 -22.63 -7.38
N THR A 19 25.98 -22.25 -8.25
CA THR A 19 27.07 -21.33 -7.92
C THR A 19 26.61 -19.87 -7.85
N SER A 20 25.33 -19.58 -8.11
CA SER A 20 24.76 -18.25 -8.12
C SER A 20 23.65 -18.09 -7.07
N VAL A 21 23.63 -16.93 -6.43
CA VAL A 21 22.52 -16.50 -5.57
C VAL A 21 21.31 -16.23 -6.45
N VAL A 22 20.18 -16.81 -6.12
CA VAL A 22 18.89 -16.47 -6.74
C VAL A 22 18.34 -15.24 -6.03
N GLU A 23 18.07 -14.20 -6.78
CA GLU A 23 17.53 -12.96 -6.26
C GLU A 23 16.18 -13.18 -5.57
N ALA A 24 16.04 -12.64 -4.36
CA ALA A 24 14.78 -12.65 -3.63
C ALA A 24 13.78 -11.68 -4.27
N ALA A 25 12.48 -11.95 -4.12
CA ALA A 25 11.46 -10.99 -4.52
C ALA A 25 11.53 -9.71 -3.69
N THR A 26 11.19 -8.56 -4.29
CA THR A 26 11.32 -7.26 -3.64
C THR A 26 9.99 -6.57 -3.35
N ALA A 27 8.98 -6.75 -4.18
CA ALA A 27 7.71 -6.04 -4.11
C ALA A 27 6.52 -7.00 -4.21
N ILE A 28 6.41 -7.91 -3.25
CA ILE A 28 5.24 -8.79 -3.07
C ILE A 28 4.49 -8.31 -1.82
N PRO A 29 3.45 -7.46 -1.97
CA PRO A 29 2.67 -6.98 -0.84
C PRO A 29 1.69 -8.05 -0.33
N ALA A 30 1.41 -8.00 0.97
CA ALA A 30 0.24 -8.59 1.57
C ALA A 30 -0.73 -7.48 1.98
N PHE A 31 -1.94 -7.54 1.43
CA PHE A 31 -3.05 -6.66 1.77
C PHE A 31 -3.97 -7.35 2.78
N ILE A 32 -4.29 -6.66 3.85
CA ILE A 32 -5.19 -7.16 4.89
C ILE A 32 -6.43 -6.26 4.91
N GLY A 33 -7.62 -6.87 4.85
CA GLY A 33 -8.86 -6.09 4.85
C GLY A 33 -10.12 -6.95 4.73
N ILE A 34 -11.24 -6.28 4.50
CA ILE A 34 -12.58 -6.88 4.39
C ILE A 34 -12.92 -7.11 2.92
N THR A 35 -13.56 -8.24 2.61
CA THR A 35 -13.91 -8.66 1.25
C THR A 35 -15.38 -9.07 1.15
N GLU A 36 -15.93 -9.23 -0.04
CA GLU A 36 -17.30 -9.72 -0.22
C GLU A 36 -17.42 -11.18 0.26
N LYS A 37 -16.45 -12.00 -0.13
CA LYS A 37 -16.31 -13.43 0.23
C LYS A 37 -14.83 -13.75 0.38
N ALA A 38 -14.51 -14.93 0.88
CA ALA A 38 -13.14 -15.45 0.92
C ALA A 38 -13.20 -16.96 0.74
N VAL A 39 -13.24 -17.42 -0.53
CA VAL A 39 -13.45 -18.83 -0.85
C VAL A 39 -12.70 -19.26 -2.11
N ASN A 40 -12.22 -20.50 -2.13
CA ASN A 40 -11.75 -21.21 -3.31
C ASN A 40 -12.59 -22.50 -3.47
N GLY A 41 -13.59 -22.45 -4.35
CA GLY A 41 -14.61 -23.51 -4.41
C GLY A 41 -15.36 -23.66 -3.09
N SER A 42 -15.20 -24.79 -2.43
CA SER A 42 -15.77 -25.07 -1.10
C SER A 42 -14.84 -24.74 0.06
N GLU A 43 -13.58 -24.42 -0.21
CA GLU A 43 -12.60 -24.11 0.84
C GLU A 43 -12.70 -22.64 1.27
N SER A 44 -12.74 -22.40 2.60
CA SER A 44 -12.67 -21.06 3.17
C SER A 44 -11.25 -20.53 3.18
N LEU A 45 -11.09 -19.31 2.66
CA LEU A 45 -9.85 -18.53 2.66
C LEU A 45 -9.81 -17.47 3.78
N ALA A 46 -10.82 -17.43 4.67
CA ALA A 46 -10.85 -16.47 5.77
C ALA A 46 -9.61 -16.62 6.66
N ASN A 47 -8.94 -15.50 6.94
CA ASN A 47 -7.68 -15.42 7.70
C ASN A 47 -6.51 -16.26 7.13
N LYS A 48 -6.61 -16.66 5.85
CA LYS A 48 -5.53 -17.38 5.16
C LYS A 48 -4.91 -16.48 4.10
N PRO A 49 -3.58 -16.29 4.06
CA PRO A 49 -2.92 -15.60 2.98
C PRO A 49 -3.12 -16.34 1.66
N TRP A 50 -3.69 -15.67 0.68
CA TRP A 50 -3.95 -16.25 -0.63
C TRP A 50 -3.29 -15.41 -1.72
N LYS A 51 -2.49 -16.06 -2.56
CA LYS A 51 -1.72 -15.42 -3.62
C LYS A 51 -2.58 -15.16 -4.84
N ILE A 52 -2.51 -13.94 -5.36
CA ILE A 52 -3.16 -13.52 -6.61
C ILE A 52 -2.20 -12.70 -7.46
N THR A 53 -2.51 -12.58 -8.75
CA THR A 53 -1.68 -11.86 -9.73
C THR A 53 -2.47 -10.80 -10.51
N SER A 54 -3.78 -10.75 -10.36
CA SER A 54 -4.65 -9.84 -11.11
C SER A 54 -5.93 -9.51 -10.36
N MET A 55 -6.59 -8.43 -10.79
CA MET A 55 -7.91 -8.06 -10.29
C MET A 55 -8.98 -9.11 -10.61
N THR A 56 -8.84 -9.84 -11.72
CA THR A 56 -9.74 -10.94 -12.08
C THR A 56 -9.67 -12.07 -11.04
N GLU A 57 -8.47 -12.45 -10.60
CA GLU A 57 -8.28 -13.44 -9.54
C GLU A 57 -8.79 -12.92 -8.19
N PHE A 58 -8.61 -11.61 -7.91
CA PHE A 58 -9.21 -11.01 -6.72
C PHE A 58 -10.72 -11.22 -6.71
N VAL A 59 -11.41 -10.86 -7.78
CA VAL A 59 -12.87 -11.02 -7.88
C VAL A 59 -13.30 -12.49 -7.77
N GLN A 60 -12.54 -13.39 -8.37
CA GLN A 60 -12.83 -14.83 -8.30
C GLN A 60 -12.85 -15.36 -6.86
N TYR A 61 -11.84 -15.03 -6.06
CA TYR A 61 -11.67 -15.58 -4.71
C TYR A 61 -12.30 -14.71 -3.62
N PHE A 62 -12.30 -13.39 -3.78
CA PHE A 62 -12.65 -12.42 -2.76
C PHE A 62 -13.93 -11.61 -3.07
N GLY A 63 -14.43 -11.73 -4.30
CA GLY A 63 -15.68 -11.08 -4.71
C GLY A 63 -15.49 -9.69 -5.31
N GLY A 64 -16.62 -9.02 -5.54
CA GLY A 64 -16.70 -7.72 -6.21
C GLY A 64 -16.62 -6.52 -5.28
N ALA A 65 -16.91 -5.36 -5.87
CA ALA A 65 -16.94 -4.09 -5.16
C ALA A 65 -18.01 -4.06 -4.05
N PRO A 66 -17.73 -3.44 -2.91
CA PRO A 66 -18.76 -3.20 -1.89
C PRO A 66 -19.83 -2.23 -2.44
N LYS A 67 -21.06 -2.42 -1.98
CA LYS A 67 -22.17 -1.52 -2.26
C LYS A 67 -22.61 -0.86 -0.95
N PRO A 68 -21.93 0.20 -0.51
CA PRO A 68 -22.33 0.94 0.68
C PRO A 68 -23.68 1.60 0.45
N VAL A 69 -24.56 1.57 1.46
CA VAL A 69 -25.89 2.17 1.38
C VAL A 69 -25.87 3.54 2.03
N PHE A 70 -26.21 4.54 1.24
CA PHE A 70 -26.42 5.91 1.68
C PHE A 70 -27.91 6.19 1.72
N ASN A 71 -28.48 6.27 2.93
CA ASN A 71 -29.91 6.50 3.08
C ASN A 71 -30.24 7.96 2.80
N LEU A 72 -31.27 8.13 1.98
CA LEU A 72 -31.82 9.43 1.59
C LEU A 72 -33.05 9.74 2.42
N SER A 73 -33.19 10.99 2.83
CA SER A 73 -34.36 11.45 3.62
C SER A 73 -34.68 12.92 3.38
N ILE A 74 -35.93 13.28 3.63
CA ILE A 74 -36.35 14.68 3.85
C ILE A 74 -36.54 14.85 5.35
N ALA A 75 -35.81 15.78 5.95
CA ALA A 75 -35.75 15.98 7.39
C ALA A 75 -35.98 17.46 7.74
N THR A 76 -36.27 17.73 9.02
CA THR A 76 -36.42 19.09 9.56
C THR A 76 -35.17 19.59 10.30
N ASP A 77 -34.11 18.77 10.34
CA ASP A 77 -32.81 19.08 10.92
C ASP A 77 -31.67 18.93 9.93
N SER A 78 -30.55 19.61 10.12
CA SER A 78 -29.36 19.61 9.25
C SER A 78 -28.19 18.82 9.82
N ASN A 79 -28.35 18.07 10.92
CA ASN A 79 -27.24 17.41 11.63
C ASN A 79 -26.87 16.03 11.01
N ASP A 80 -25.61 15.61 11.19
CA ASP A 80 -25.08 14.28 10.88
C ASP A 80 -25.39 13.74 9.46
N ALA A 81 -25.00 14.49 8.43
CA ALA A 81 -25.20 14.06 7.05
C ALA A 81 -23.93 14.26 6.20
N LEU A 82 -23.68 13.35 5.27
CA LEU A 82 -22.66 13.50 4.24
C LEU A 82 -22.98 14.66 3.29
N TYR A 83 -24.28 14.81 2.98
CA TYR A 83 -24.83 15.91 2.20
C TYR A 83 -26.13 16.39 2.83
N CYS A 84 -26.26 17.69 3.00
CA CYS A 84 -27.46 18.31 3.52
C CYS A 84 -27.73 19.62 2.79
N LYS A 85 -28.95 19.79 2.26
CA LYS A 85 -29.35 20.99 1.56
C LYS A 85 -30.79 21.35 1.91
N GLU A 86 -31.02 22.58 2.30
CA GLU A 86 -32.35 23.10 2.46
C GLU A 86 -33.03 23.22 1.08
N ILE A 87 -34.18 22.58 0.94
CA ILE A 87 -34.94 22.52 -0.33
C ILE A 87 -36.18 23.43 -0.29
N VAL A 88 -36.78 23.58 0.87
CA VAL A 88 -37.85 24.49 1.18
C VAL A 88 -37.67 24.91 2.63
N GLU A 89 -38.18 26.09 3.06
CA GLU A 89 -38.03 26.60 4.40
C GLU A 89 -38.33 25.55 5.47
N GLY A 90 -37.32 25.21 6.27
CA GLY A 90 -37.40 24.21 7.34
C GLY A 90 -37.41 22.74 6.88
N GLN A 91 -37.18 22.46 5.58
CA GLN A 91 -37.05 21.10 5.06
C GLN A 91 -35.68 20.90 4.37
N TYR A 92 -35.00 19.85 4.76
CA TYR A 92 -33.65 19.51 4.29
C TYR A 92 -33.64 18.17 3.57
N PHE A 93 -33.05 18.14 2.37
CA PHE A 93 -32.69 16.91 1.71
C PHE A 93 -31.37 16.43 2.26
N LYS A 94 -31.34 15.23 2.80
CA LYS A 94 -30.19 14.65 3.49
C LYS A 94 -29.74 13.34 2.87
N VAL A 95 -28.42 13.14 2.84
CA VAL A 95 -27.77 11.85 2.55
C VAL A 95 -26.98 11.48 3.81
N SER A 96 -27.33 10.35 4.43
CA SER A 96 -26.63 9.86 5.61
C SER A 96 -25.23 9.32 5.26
N ASN A 97 -24.32 9.29 6.25
CA ASN A 97 -23.11 8.51 6.12
C ASN A 97 -23.44 7.01 6.04
N PRO A 98 -22.65 6.20 5.33
CA PRO A 98 -22.87 4.76 5.29
C PRO A 98 -22.54 4.13 6.64
N SER A 99 -23.26 3.06 7.01
CA SER A 99 -23.04 2.33 8.27
C SER A 99 -21.69 1.62 8.33
N ALA A 100 -21.10 1.29 7.20
CA ALA A 100 -19.78 0.72 7.07
C ALA A 100 -19.17 1.11 5.71
N LEU A 101 -17.87 1.42 5.72
CA LEU A 101 -17.10 1.73 4.52
C LEU A 101 -16.01 0.69 4.35
N TYR A 102 -16.12 -0.14 3.33
CA TYR A 102 -15.11 -1.12 2.94
C TYR A 102 -14.40 -0.63 1.68
N THR A 103 -13.09 -0.53 1.72
CA THR A 103 -12.33 0.10 0.63
C THR A 103 -11.27 -0.81 0.02
N LEU A 104 -11.07 -2.03 0.56
CA LEU A 104 -10.00 -2.91 0.07
C LEU A 104 -10.11 -3.18 -1.44
N TYR A 105 -11.30 -3.43 -1.97
CA TYR A 105 -11.51 -3.65 -3.40
C TYR A 105 -10.98 -2.49 -4.25
N TYR A 106 -11.32 -1.26 -3.89
CA TYR A 106 -10.90 -0.06 -4.61
C TYR A 106 -9.40 0.20 -4.46
N ASN A 107 -8.85 -0.09 -3.28
CA ASN A 107 -7.40 -0.06 -3.04
C ASN A 107 -6.66 -1.10 -3.89
N MET A 108 -7.24 -2.29 -4.13
CA MET A 108 -6.67 -3.28 -5.05
C MET A 108 -6.70 -2.79 -6.50
N VAL A 109 -7.77 -2.09 -6.93
CA VAL A 109 -7.79 -1.44 -8.25
C VAL A 109 -6.66 -0.42 -8.37
N MET A 110 -6.43 0.41 -7.34
CA MET A 110 -5.33 1.37 -7.29
C MET A 110 -3.97 0.68 -7.35
N PHE A 111 -3.78 -0.42 -6.63
CA PHE A 111 -2.54 -1.20 -6.66
C PHE A 111 -2.21 -1.70 -8.07
N PHE A 112 -3.13 -2.40 -8.71
CA PHE A 112 -2.90 -2.95 -10.06
C PHE A 112 -2.75 -1.86 -11.12
N ALA A 113 -3.50 -0.76 -11.03
CA ALA A 113 -3.42 0.38 -11.94
C ALA A 113 -2.08 1.12 -11.88
N ASN A 114 -1.38 1.05 -10.75
CA ASN A 114 -0.08 1.69 -10.53
C ASN A 114 1.12 0.73 -10.70
N GLY A 115 0.92 -0.40 -11.37
CA GLY A 115 1.97 -1.35 -11.73
C GLY A 115 2.15 -2.50 -10.76
N GLY A 116 1.17 -2.71 -9.88
CA GLY A 116 1.11 -3.87 -9.00
C GLY A 116 1.02 -5.18 -9.78
N GLY A 117 1.64 -6.22 -9.26
CA GLY A 117 1.64 -7.56 -9.82
C GLY A 117 1.21 -8.60 -8.78
N THR A 118 2.06 -9.60 -8.57
CA THR A 118 1.82 -10.63 -7.56
C THR A 118 1.66 -10.03 -6.17
N CYS A 119 0.60 -10.44 -5.46
CA CYS A 119 0.35 -10.04 -4.07
C CYS A 119 -0.38 -11.12 -3.30
N TYR A 120 -0.46 -10.95 -1.99
CA TYR A 120 -1.26 -11.78 -1.08
C TYR A 120 -2.42 -10.99 -0.54
N ILE A 121 -3.58 -11.65 -0.41
CA ILE A 121 -4.75 -11.10 0.25
C ILE A 121 -5.03 -11.91 1.51
N VAL A 122 -5.25 -11.24 2.62
CA VAL A 122 -5.73 -11.82 3.86
C VAL A 122 -7.08 -11.19 4.20
N SER A 123 -8.15 -11.92 3.94
CA SER A 123 -9.50 -11.47 4.27
C SER A 123 -9.78 -11.74 5.76
N VAL A 124 -9.99 -10.67 6.52
CA VAL A 124 -10.27 -10.72 7.96
C VAL A 124 -11.78 -10.63 8.26
N GLY A 125 -12.61 -10.59 7.23
CA GLY A 125 -14.07 -10.58 7.35
C GLY A 125 -14.77 -10.36 6.02
N THR A 126 -16.11 -10.34 6.07
CA THR A 126 -16.94 -10.10 4.87
C THR A 126 -17.77 -8.83 5.05
N TYR A 127 -18.26 -8.26 3.93
CA TYR A 127 -19.11 -7.04 3.97
C TYR A 127 -20.35 -7.16 4.87
N LYS A 128 -20.80 -8.39 5.16
CA LYS A 128 -21.95 -8.61 6.04
C LYS A 128 -21.64 -8.57 7.53
N LYS A 129 -20.42 -8.98 7.92
CA LYS A 129 -20.04 -9.17 9.34
C LYS A 129 -18.58 -8.79 9.63
N GLY A 130 -17.87 -8.24 8.64
CA GLY A 130 -16.46 -7.89 8.80
C GLY A 130 -16.28 -6.63 9.63
N LYS A 131 -15.23 -6.65 10.45
CA LYS A 131 -14.76 -5.50 11.20
C LYS A 131 -13.23 -5.51 11.19
N ILE A 132 -12.66 -4.35 10.92
CA ILE A 132 -11.21 -4.14 11.12
C ILE A 132 -11.02 -3.78 12.59
N ASP A 133 -10.33 -4.64 13.31
CA ASP A 133 -9.92 -4.44 14.70
C ASP A 133 -8.54 -5.08 14.95
N ASN A 134 -7.96 -4.77 16.10
CA ASN A 134 -6.60 -5.22 16.44
C ASN A 134 -6.46 -6.75 16.46
N ASP A 135 -7.46 -7.47 16.96
CA ASP A 135 -7.39 -8.93 17.10
C ASP A 135 -7.38 -9.62 15.74
N ASN A 136 -8.26 -9.18 14.83
CA ASN A 136 -8.32 -9.72 13.48
C ASN A 136 -7.03 -9.41 12.69
N ILE A 137 -6.48 -8.22 12.86
CA ILE A 137 -5.19 -7.85 12.21
C ILE A 137 -4.04 -8.69 12.78
N LYS A 138 -3.96 -8.90 14.09
CA LYS A 138 -2.94 -9.77 14.70
C LYS A 138 -2.99 -11.20 14.18
N LEU A 139 -4.18 -11.77 14.06
CA LEU A 139 -4.37 -13.11 13.47
C LEU A 139 -3.89 -13.14 12.01
N ALA A 140 -4.18 -12.11 11.22
CA ALA A 140 -3.71 -12.00 9.86
C ALA A 140 -2.18 -11.90 9.78
N LEU A 141 -1.55 -11.06 10.61
CA LEU A 141 -0.09 -10.92 10.70
C LEU A 141 0.57 -12.23 11.13
N ASP A 142 0.00 -12.96 12.08
CA ASP A 142 0.51 -14.27 12.51
C ASP A 142 0.44 -15.30 11.37
N SER A 143 -0.62 -15.29 10.57
CA SER A 143 -0.73 -16.16 9.40
C SER A 143 0.35 -15.88 8.34
N LEU A 144 0.76 -14.62 8.21
CA LEU A 144 1.80 -14.17 7.28
C LEU A 144 3.22 -14.53 7.74
N LYS A 145 3.46 -14.85 9.02
CA LYS A 145 4.79 -15.27 9.51
C LYS A 145 5.35 -16.49 8.76
N LYS A 146 4.47 -17.34 8.24
CA LYS A 146 4.83 -18.55 7.50
C LYS A 146 5.13 -18.30 6.02
N ILE A 147 4.77 -17.14 5.47
CA ILE A 147 4.92 -16.81 4.06
C ILE A 147 6.13 -15.87 3.89
N ARG A 148 7.29 -16.45 3.59
CA ARG A 148 8.55 -15.70 3.52
C ARG A 148 8.67 -14.79 2.29
N GLU A 149 7.97 -15.08 1.21
CA GLU A 149 8.03 -14.27 -0.01
C GLU A 149 7.31 -12.92 0.09
N VAL A 150 6.50 -12.70 1.13
CA VAL A 150 5.88 -11.40 1.40
C VAL A 150 6.95 -10.41 1.84
N THR A 151 7.05 -9.29 1.11
CA THR A 151 8.06 -8.23 1.34
C THR A 151 7.46 -6.89 1.73
N LEU A 152 6.15 -6.70 1.56
CA LEU A 152 5.44 -5.49 1.95
C LEU A 152 4.18 -5.84 2.73
N ILE A 153 3.82 -5.02 3.71
CA ILE A 153 2.56 -5.12 4.45
C ILE A 153 1.76 -3.83 4.26
N VAL A 154 0.50 -3.97 3.87
CA VAL A 154 -0.41 -2.84 3.62
C VAL A 154 -1.78 -3.15 4.23
N VAL A 155 -2.27 -2.26 5.09
CA VAL A 155 -3.60 -2.34 5.72
C VAL A 155 -4.37 -1.06 5.40
N PRO A 156 -4.86 -0.87 4.17
CA PRO A 156 -5.42 0.41 3.75
C PRO A 156 -6.71 0.77 4.48
N GLU A 157 -7.42 -0.21 5.02
CA GLU A 157 -8.64 0.02 5.79
C GLU A 157 -8.40 0.34 7.27
N ALA A 158 -7.15 0.36 7.76
CA ALA A 158 -6.83 0.77 9.11
C ALA A 158 -7.34 2.20 9.40
N VAL A 159 -7.21 3.08 8.42
CA VAL A 159 -7.64 4.49 8.51
C VAL A 159 -9.15 4.71 8.44
N ASN A 160 -9.94 3.68 8.13
CA ASN A 160 -11.40 3.70 8.20
C ASN A 160 -11.93 3.33 9.61
N THR A 161 -11.02 3.07 10.55
CA THR A 161 -11.36 2.76 11.95
C THR A 161 -11.19 4.01 12.83
N ALA A 162 -11.64 3.93 14.08
CA ALA A 162 -11.36 4.98 15.04
C ALA A 162 -9.84 5.22 15.19
N LYS A 163 -9.43 6.46 15.38
CA LYS A 163 -8.03 6.91 15.47
C LYS A 163 -7.15 6.03 16.37
N GLU A 164 -7.65 5.65 17.54
CA GLU A 164 -6.90 4.82 18.48
C GLU A 164 -6.72 3.37 17.97
N THR A 165 -7.75 2.82 17.32
CA THR A 165 -7.65 1.50 16.69
C THR A 165 -6.67 1.53 15.52
N CYS A 166 -6.70 2.58 14.70
CA CYS A 166 -5.75 2.78 13.60
C CYS A 166 -4.30 2.81 14.10
N LYS A 167 -4.01 3.59 15.15
CA LYS A 167 -2.67 3.65 15.77
C LYS A 167 -2.17 2.29 16.23
N ASN A 168 -3.02 1.54 16.92
CA ASN A 168 -2.68 0.21 17.41
C ASN A 168 -2.38 -0.76 16.28
N ILE A 169 -3.20 -0.74 15.20
CA ILE A 169 -2.97 -1.54 14.00
C ILE A 169 -1.63 -1.18 13.36
N GLN A 170 -1.35 0.10 13.18
CA GLN A 170 -0.10 0.55 12.56
C GLN A 170 1.13 0.17 13.40
N THR A 171 1.02 0.26 14.72
CA THR A 171 2.07 -0.20 15.65
C THR A 171 2.29 -1.71 15.55
N ASP A 172 1.24 -2.52 15.53
CA ASP A 172 1.35 -3.98 15.37
C ASP A 172 1.99 -4.36 14.02
N VAL A 173 1.67 -3.64 12.94
CA VAL A 173 2.24 -3.86 11.61
C VAL A 173 3.73 -3.54 11.56
N ILE A 174 4.18 -2.41 12.13
CA ILE A 174 5.60 -2.05 12.11
C ILE A 174 6.43 -2.98 13.01
N MET A 175 5.89 -3.39 14.15
CA MET A 175 6.50 -4.39 15.03
C MET A 175 6.69 -5.72 14.31
N HIS A 176 5.64 -6.20 13.62
CA HIS A 176 5.71 -7.41 12.80
C HIS A 176 6.81 -7.32 11.72
N CYS A 177 6.93 -6.20 11.02
CA CYS A 177 7.98 -6.00 10.01
C CYS A 177 9.38 -6.03 10.62
N GLY A 178 9.56 -5.38 11.77
CA GLY A 178 10.83 -5.38 12.50
C GLY A 178 11.23 -6.74 13.05
N GLU A 179 10.28 -7.55 13.56
CA GLU A 179 10.52 -8.91 14.02
C GLU A 179 10.86 -9.87 12.87
N MET A 180 10.19 -9.74 11.73
CA MET A 180 10.40 -10.60 10.57
C MET A 180 11.67 -10.28 9.79
N GLN A 181 12.15 -9.04 9.82
CA GLN A 181 13.39 -8.55 9.19
C GLN A 181 13.51 -8.83 7.69
N ASN A 182 12.38 -9.08 7.00
CA ASN A 182 12.36 -9.35 5.56
C ASN A 182 11.24 -8.60 4.84
N ARG A 183 10.53 -7.70 5.54
CA ARG A 183 9.38 -6.97 4.99
C ARG A 183 9.34 -5.54 5.48
N PHE A 184 8.61 -4.72 4.75
CA PHE A 184 8.50 -3.29 4.94
C PHE A 184 7.02 -2.87 4.95
N ALA A 185 6.63 -1.94 5.80
CA ALA A 185 5.26 -1.46 5.92
C ALA A 185 5.03 -0.16 5.14
N ILE A 186 3.84 -0.02 4.54
CA ILE A 186 3.39 1.23 3.92
C ILE A 186 2.16 1.70 4.69
N PHE A 187 2.24 2.93 5.23
CA PHE A 187 1.22 3.52 6.08
C PHE A 187 0.54 4.71 5.46
N ASP A 188 -0.69 4.91 5.86
CA ASP A 188 -1.48 6.10 5.58
C ASP A 188 -1.66 6.91 6.87
N VAL A 189 -1.72 8.23 6.75
CA VAL A 189 -2.09 9.11 7.86
C VAL A 189 -3.60 9.08 8.02
N HIS A 190 -4.12 8.95 9.25
CA HIS A 190 -5.55 8.93 9.52
C HIS A 190 -6.22 10.22 9.02
N PRO A 191 -7.40 10.16 8.40
CA PRO A 191 -8.09 11.35 7.89
C PRO A 191 -8.52 12.29 9.03
N LYS A 192 -8.91 13.51 8.67
CA LYS A 192 -9.51 14.47 9.62
C LYS A 192 -10.77 13.86 10.24
N GLU A 193 -10.88 13.96 11.55
CA GLU A 193 -12.12 13.60 12.25
C GLU A 193 -13.14 14.75 12.23
N LYS A 194 -12.62 15.99 12.17
CA LYS A 194 -13.42 17.23 12.10
C LYS A 194 -12.84 18.16 11.05
N ASP A 195 -13.69 18.97 10.46
CA ASP A 195 -13.27 20.00 9.49
C ASP A 195 -12.29 21.02 10.08
N GLU A 196 -12.28 21.19 11.39
CA GLU A 196 -11.39 22.09 12.13
C GLU A 196 -9.98 21.52 12.36
N ASP A 197 -9.77 20.19 12.18
CA ASP A 197 -8.46 19.59 12.38
C ASP A 197 -7.48 20.11 11.32
N SER A 198 -6.37 20.69 11.78
CA SER A 198 -5.30 21.13 10.89
C SER A 198 -4.47 19.97 10.33
N MET A 199 -3.80 20.21 9.22
CA MET A 199 -2.79 19.25 8.69
C MET A 199 -1.75 18.92 9.76
N SER A 200 -1.25 19.92 10.48
CA SER A 200 -0.26 19.73 11.54
C SER A 200 -0.73 18.78 12.63
N GLN A 201 -2.00 18.86 13.03
CA GLN A 201 -2.57 17.98 14.04
C GLN A 201 -2.64 16.52 13.55
N GLN A 202 -3.06 16.28 12.32
CA GLN A 202 -3.08 14.93 11.75
C GLN A 202 -1.69 14.30 11.71
N ILE A 203 -0.69 15.08 11.29
CA ILE A 203 0.70 14.67 11.21
C ILE A 203 1.25 14.34 12.60
N GLU A 204 1.05 15.21 13.58
CA GLU A 204 1.48 15.02 14.97
C GLU A 204 0.84 13.78 15.61
N ASP A 205 -0.45 13.57 15.38
CA ASP A 205 -1.19 12.41 15.86
C ASP A 205 -0.65 11.10 15.31
N PHE A 206 -0.36 11.05 14.00
CA PHE A 206 0.28 9.89 13.37
C PHE A 206 1.68 9.66 13.94
N GLN A 207 2.52 10.70 13.98
CA GLN A 207 3.89 10.61 14.46
C GLN A 207 3.98 10.17 15.93
N THR A 208 3.05 10.64 16.76
CA THR A 208 2.96 10.23 18.17
C THR A 208 2.45 8.79 18.28
N GLY A 209 1.45 8.43 17.47
CA GLY A 209 0.79 7.13 17.52
C GLY A 209 1.64 5.95 17.06
N ILE A 210 2.51 6.13 16.05
CA ILE A 210 3.32 5.03 15.48
C ILE A 210 4.42 4.50 16.43
N GLY A 211 4.68 5.17 17.54
CA GLY A 211 5.71 4.76 18.51
C GLY A 211 7.14 5.08 18.04
N SER A 212 8.12 4.37 18.58
CA SER A 212 9.55 4.62 18.32
C SER A 212 10.34 3.38 17.88
N ASN A 213 9.69 2.21 17.82
CA ASN A 213 10.36 0.95 17.50
C ASN A 213 10.32 0.66 16.00
N TYR A 214 11.40 0.14 15.44
CA TYR A 214 11.50 -0.35 14.07
C TYR A 214 11.10 0.66 12.97
N LEU A 215 11.23 1.96 13.22
CA LEU A 215 10.81 3.02 12.31
C LEU A 215 11.41 2.90 10.90
N SER A 216 12.62 2.33 10.78
CA SER A 216 13.27 2.09 9.50
C SER A 216 12.57 1.00 8.64
N TYR A 217 11.62 0.24 9.20
CA TYR A 217 10.86 -0.80 8.50
C TYR A 217 9.52 -0.31 7.95
N GLY A 218 9.26 0.99 7.94
CA GLY A 218 8.02 1.55 7.41
C GLY A 218 8.21 2.92 6.79
N ALA A 219 7.27 3.29 5.93
CA ALA A 219 7.12 4.62 5.35
C ALA A 219 5.65 5.04 5.37
N ALA A 220 5.39 6.31 5.64
CA ALA A 220 4.05 6.89 5.60
C ALA A 220 3.91 7.85 4.42
N TYR A 221 2.68 7.96 3.91
CA TYR A 221 2.32 8.83 2.80
C TYR A 221 1.14 9.73 3.16
N TYR A 222 1.17 10.95 2.67
CA TYR A 222 0.17 11.98 2.87
C TYR A 222 0.12 12.91 1.64
N PRO A 223 -1.02 13.46 1.26
CA PRO A 223 -2.34 13.27 1.83
C PRO A 223 -3.13 12.12 1.17
N TYR A 224 -4.43 12.03 1.50
CA TYR A 224 -5.39 11.21 0.76
C TYR A 224 -5.49 11.64 -0.70
N LEU A 225 -6.04 10.75 -1.52
CA LEU A 225 -6.14 10.92 -2.97
C LEU A 225 -7.60 10.98 -3.41
N ASN A 226 -7.94 12.03 -4.16
CA ASN A 226 -9.18 12.09 -4.92
C ASN A 226 -8.98 11.25 -6.19
N THR A 227 -9.58 10.06 -6.22
CA THR A 227 -9.39 9.10 -7.30
C THR A 227 -10.51 9.14 -8.33
N SER A 228 -10.36 8.38 -9.40
CA SER A 228 -11.37 8.15 -10.43
C SER A 228 -11.74 6.66 -10.57
N VAL A 229 -11.60 5.91 -9.50
CA VAL A 229 -11.88 4.46 -9.48
C VAL A 229 -13.37 4.18 -9.61
N ILE A 230 -14.21 5.02 -8.98
CA ILE A 230 -15.67 4.91 -9.00
C ILE A 230 -16.24 5.90 -10.00
N SER A 231 -17.03 5.39 -10.93
CA SER A 231 -17.71 6.15 -11.99
C SER A 231 -19.18 6.45 -11.64
N ASP A 232 -19.84 7.27 -12.44
CA ASP A 232 -21.26 7.57 -12.26
C ASP A 232 -22.15 6.32 -12.34
N LYS A 233 -21.71 5.29 -13.06
CA LYS A 233 -22.45 4.02 -13.22
C LYS A 233 -22.43 3.17 -11.95
N ASP A 234 -21.48 3.41 -11.07
CA ASP A 234 -21.34 2.68 -9.81
C ASP A 234 -22.23 3.28 -8.70
N ILE A 235 -22.76 4.47 -8.93
CA ILE A 235 -23.70 5.16 -8.03
C ILE A 235 -25.12 4.97 -8.56
N ASP A 236 -25.78 3.93 -8.10
CA ASP A 236 -27.15 3.58 -8.53
C ASP A 236 -28.17 3.72 -7.39
N GLY A 237 -29.43 3.39 -7.64
CA GLY A 237 -30.51 3.46 -6.64
C GLY A 237 -30.40 2.45 -5.50
N THR A 238 -29.46 1.50 -5.58
CA THR A 238 -29.13 0.57 -4.48
C THR A 238 -28.10 1.17 -3.53
N VAL A 239 -27.25 2.06 -4.05
CA VAL A 239 -26.26 2.85 -3.29
C VAL A 239 -26.92 4.09 -2.68
N LEU A 240 -27.62 4.89 -3.48
CA LEU A 240 -28.44 6.05 -3.04
C LEU A 240 -29.87 5.59 -2.76
N ARG A 241 -30.13 5.24 -1.52
CA ARG A 241 -31.31 4.46 -1.18
C ARG A 241 -32.41 5.29 -0.51
N TRP A 242 -33.59 5.27 -1.11
CA TRP A 242 -34.83 5.64 -0.42
C TRP A 242 -35.47 4.39 0.19
N GLU A 243 -35.83 4.49 1.48
CA GLU A 243 -36.55 3.40 2.15
C GLU A 243 -38.04 3.39 1.78
N THR A 244 -38.60 4.55 1.48
CA THR A 244 -39.98 4.74 1.05
C THR A 244 -40.02 5.74 -0.09
N ALA A 245 -41.15 5.83 -0.80
CA ALA A 245 -41.34 6.87 -1.81
C ALA A 245 -41.06 8.27 -1.24
N PRO A 246 -40.15 9.05 -1.84
CA PRO A 246 -39.86 10.38 -1.34
C PRO A 246 -41.05 11.30 -1.58
N LYS A 247 -41.48 12.05 -0.56
CA LYS A 247 -42.52 13.07 -0.67
C LYS A 247 -41.88 14.39 -1.09
N LEU A 248 -41.90 14.65 -2.40
CA LEU A 248 -41.26 15.82 -3.01
C LEU A 248 -42.28 16.83 -3.55
N GLU A 249 -43.52 16.80 -3.04
CA GLU A 249 -44.59 17.72 -3.43
C GLU A 249 -44.22 19.19 -3.16
N SER A 250 -43.47 19.44 -2.10
CA SER A 250 -42.93 20.77 -1.78
C SER A 250 -41.90 21.28 -2.79
N VAL A 251 -41.20 20.35 -3.50
CA VAL A 251 -40.18 20.66 -4.50
C VAL A 251 -40.77 20.77 -5.91
N PHE A 252 -41.65 19.84 -6.29
CA PHE A 252 -42.17 19.71 -7.66
C PHE A 252 -43.63 20.15 -7.81
N GLY A 253 -44.29 20.52 -6.71
CA GLY A 253 -45.69 20.87 -6.66
C GLY A 253 -46.63 19.68 -6.53
N GLU A 254 -47.83 19.95 -6.04
CA GLU A 254 -48.93 18.97 -5.98
C GLU A 254 -49.29 18.45 -7.37
N ASN A 255 -49.53 17.16 -7.48
CA ASN A 255 -49.85 16.48 -8.75
C ASN A 255 -48.74 16.41 -9.80
N SER A 256 -47.48 16.60 -9.45
CA SER A 256 -46.37 16.41 -10.36
C SER A 256 -46.37 15.01 -10.97
N LYS A 257 -46.13 14.94 -12.31
CA LYS A 257 -45.96 13.65 -13.01
C LYS A 257 -44.79 12.85 -12.44
N LEU A 258 -43.74 13.53 -11.98
CA LEU A 258 -42.60 12.90 -11.38
C LEU A 258 -42.96 12.25 -10.05
N GLN A 259 -43.72 12.96 -9.16
CA GLN A 259 -44.16 12.37 -7.90
C GLN A 259 -44.99 11.11 -8.11
N LYS A 260 -45.94 11.14 -9.04
CA LYS A 260 -46.72 9.94 -9.40
C LYS A 260 -45.87 8.78 -9.89
N TYR A 261 -44.84 9.07 -10.72
CA TYR A 261 -43.93 8.07 -11.18
C TYR A 261 -43.08 7.47 -10.04
N LEU A 262 -42.63 8.31 -9.11
CA LEU A 262 -41.90 7.83 -7.92
C LEU A 262 -42.82 6.99 -7.04
N ASP A 263 -44.06 7.42 -6.81
CA ASP A 263 -45.02 6.62 -6.02
C ASP A 263 -45.28 5.28 -6.66
N ASP A 264 -45.37 5.20 -7.99
CA ASP A 264 -45.53 3.93 -8.74
C ASP A 264 -44.27 3.05 -8.61
N CYS A 265 -43.06 3.63 -8.67
CA CYS A 265 -41.80 2.88 -8.47
C CYS A 265 -41.71 2.26 -7.06
N PHE A 266 -42.21 2.95 -6.04
CA PHE A 266 -42.17 2.49 -4.64
C PHE A 266 -43.46 1.83 -4.17
N LYS A 267 -44.41 1.58 -5.09
CA LYS A 267 -45.64 0.89 -4.74
C LYS A 267 -45.35 -0.57 -4.38
N ILE A 268 -45.54 -0.89 -3.12
CA ILE A 268 -45.29 -2.23 -2.56
C ILE A 268 -46.59 -3.02 -2.63
N GLU A 269 -46.59 -4.19 -3.25
CA GLU A 269 -47.63 -5.21 -3.05
C GLU A 269 -47.46 -5.80 -1.65
N GLU A 270 -48.56 -6.09 -0.99
CA GLU A 270 -48.57 -6.59 0.40
C GLU A 270 -47.61 -7.78 0.57
N GLY A 271 -46.58 -7.65 1.44
CA GLY A 271 -45.60 -8.69 1.73
C GLY A 271 -44.38 -8.75 0.77
N LYS A 272 -44.20 -7.82 -0.15
CA LYS A 272 -43.00 -7.73 -1.02
C LYS A 272 -42.13 -6.53 -0.65
N GLU A 273 -40.80 -6.70 -0.85
CA GLU A 273 -39.81 -5.60 -0.72
C GLU A 273 -39.71 -4.80 -2.02
N ILE A 274 -39.29 -3.53 -1.90
CA ILE A 274 -38.97 -2.68 -3.05
C ILE A 274 -37.79 -3.32 -3.82
N THR A 275 -37.98 -3.56 -5.12
CA THR A 275 -36.96 -4.18 -5.97
C THR A 275 -35.85 -3.22 -6.33
N ASP A 276 -34.64 -3.74 -6.57
CA ASP A 276 -33.50 -2.94 -7.05
C ASP A 276 -33.81 -2.24 -8.38
N THR A 277 -34.60 -2.87 -9.24
CA THR A 277 -35.07 -2.27 -10.50
C THR A 277 -35.92 -1.03 -10.25
N ALA A 278 -36.83 -1.08 -9.30
CA ALA A 278 -37.68 0.06 -8.93
C ALA A 278 -36.83 1.22 -8.35
N ARG A 279 -35.87 0.90 -7.51
CA ARG A 279 -34.90 1.89 -6.97
C ARG A 279 -34.09 2.54 -8.08
N ASN A 280 -33.58 1.77 -9.03
CA ASN A 280 -32.78 2.27 -10.15
C ASN A 280 -33.60 3.11 -11.13
N ASN A 281 -34.88 2.77 -11.36
CA ASN A 281 -35.79 3.59 -12.16
C ASN A 281 -36.06 4.95 -11.50
N ALA A 282 -36.33 4.95 -10.20
CA ALA A 282 -36.51 6.18 -9.43
C ALA A 282 -35.23 7.05 -9.41
N HIS A 283 -34.06 6.41 -9.21
CA HIS A 283 -32.75 7.06 -9.27
C HIS A 283 -32.53 7.78 -10.62
N SER A 284 -32.76 7.08 -11.72
CA SER A 284 -32.60 7.64 -13.06
C SER A 284 -33.56 8.84 -13.31
N ALA A 285 -34.80 8.73 -12.84
CA ALA A 285 -35.77 9.83 -12.96
C ALA A 285 -35.35 11.05 -12.12
N LEU A 286 -34.87 10.85 -10.91
CA LEU A 286 -34.40 11.93 -10.02
C LEU A 286 -33.14 12.60 -10.55
N LEU A 287 -32.16 11.84 -11.09
CA LEU A 287 -30.94 12.40 -11.69
C LEU A 287 -31.23 13.37 -12.85
N ILE A 288 -32.31 13.11 -13.63
CA ILE A 288 -32.67 13.94 -14.77
C ILE A 288 -33.47 15.18 -14.35
N ASN A 289 -34.30 15.06 -13.32
CA ASN A 289 -35.31 16.05 -12.99
C ASN A 289 -35.01 16.86 -11.72
N TRP A 290 -33.95 16.52 -10.96
CA TRP A 290 -33.67 17.18 -9.69
C TRP A 290 -32.19 17.44 -9.49
N ASP A 291 -31.78 18.69 -9.63
CA ASP A 291 -30.36 19.08 -9.52
C ASP A 291 -29.76 18.79 -8.15
N GLU A 292 -30.53 18.98 -7.07
CA GLU A 292 -30.02 18.70 -5.71
C GLU A 292 -29.77 17.20 -5.51
N TYR A 293 -30.55 16.33 -6.13
CA TYR A 293 -30.30 14.89 -6.14
C TYR A 293 -29.01 14.55 -6.89
N LYS A 294 -28.79 15.22 -8.04
CA LYS A 294 -27.55 15.06 -8.82
C LYS A 294 -26.33 15.53 -8.04
N ASN A 295 -26.44 16.67 -7.31
CA ASN A 295 -25.37 17.16 -6.44
C ASN A 295 -25.06 16.18 -5.32
N ALA A 296 -26.08 15.59 -4.71
CA ALA A 296 -25.94 14.56 -3.69
C ALA A 296 -25.25 13.29 -4.23
N ALA A 297 -25.62 12.83 -5.43
CA ALA A 297 -24.97 11.70 -6.10
C ALA A 297 -23.47 11.97 -6.38
N ASN A 298 -23.16 13.18 -6.86
CA ASN A 298 -21.78 13.61 -7.06
C ASN A 298 -21.00 13.64 -5.73
N LYS A 299 -21.62 14.13 -4.64
CA LYS A 299 -20.97 14.15 -3.32
C LYS A 299 -20.67 12.75 -2.80
N VAL A 300 -21.58 11.80 -2.98
CA VAL A 300 -21.36 10.39 -2.64
C VAL A 300 -20.24 9.79 -3.50
N LYS A 301 -20.20 10.08 -4.80
CA LYS A 301 -19.11 9.65 -5.68
C LYS A 301 -17.76 10.21 -5.24
N GLU A 302 -17.68 11.50 -4.91
CA GLU A 302 -16.47 12.12 -4.36
C GLU A 302 -16.01 11.43 -3.07
N TYR A 303 -16.94 11.21 -2.15
CA TYR A 303 -16.66 10.53 -0.87
C TYR A 303 -16.10 9.12 -1.08
N LEU A 304 -16.68 8.34 -1.96
CA LEU A 304 -16.23 6.96 -2.25
C LEU A 304 -14.91 6.93 -3.04
N ASN A 305 -14.60 7.98 -3.81
CA ASN A 305 -13.34 8.12 -4.53
C ASN A 305 -12.21 8.68 -3.65
N LEU A 306 -12.47 8.96 -2.38
CA LEU A 306 -11.46 9.40 -1.44
C LEU A 306 -10.73 8.17 -0.86
N LEU A 307 -9.53 7.87 -1.36
CA LEU A 307 -8.77 6.69 -0.98
C LEU A 307 -7.42 7.04 -0.36
N PRO A 308 -6.94 6.20 0.58
CA PRO A 308 -5.59 6.34 1.13
C PRO A 308 -4.53 5.94 0.08
N PRO A 309 -3.32 6.53 0.12
CA PRO A 309 -2.28 6.32 -0.88
C PRO A 309 -1.54 4.98 -0.79
N SER A 310 -1.55 4.25 0.32
CA SER A 310 -0.67 3.11 0.58
C SER A 310 -0.74 2.01 -0.47
N ALA A 311 -1.94 1.69 -0.99
CA ALA A 311 -2.11 0.65 -2.00
C ALA A 311 -1.56 1.09 -3.37
N ALA A 312 -1.79 2.34 -3.77
CA ALA A 312 -1.17 2.91 -4.96
C ALA A 312 0.36 2.91 -4.84
N MET A 313 0.87 3.27 -3.67
CA MET A 313 2.31 3.25 -3.38
C MET A 313 2.92 1.85 -3.45
N ALA A 314 2.22 0.82 -2.97
CA ALA A 314 2.65 -0.57 -3.15
C ALA A 314 2.79 -0.94 -4.64
N GLY A 315 1.87 -0.45 -5.48
CA GLY A 315 1.95 -0.57 -6.95
C GLY A 315 3.16 0.17 -7.53
N ILE A 316 3.39 1.41 -7.11
CA ILE A 316 4.57 2.19 -7.50
C ILE A 316 5.87 1.48 -7.10
N TYR A 317 5.94 0.90 -5.89
CA TYR A 317 7.12 0.11 -5.49
C TYR A 317 7.35 -1.05 -6.44
N ALA A 318 6.31 -1.81 -6.77
CA ALA A 318 6.40 -2.92 -7.71
C ALA A 318 6.86 -2.45 -9.10
N MET A 319 6.31 -1.37 -9.61
CA MET A 319 6.66 -0.80 -10.91
C MET A 319 8.12 -0.32 -10.93
N VAL A 320 8.57 0.41 -9.91
CA VAL A 320 9.94 0.92 -9.83
C VAL A 320 10.94 -0.22 -9.66
N ASP A 321 10.66 -1.20 -8.80
CA ASP A 321 11.51 -2.37 -8.61
C ASP A 321 11.69 -3.14 -9.92
N ASN A 322 10.61 -3.38 -10.66
CA ASN A 322 10.63 -4.12 -11.93
C ASN A 322 11.32 -3.37 -13.07
N THR A 323 11.27 -2.03 -13.07
CA THR A 323 11.81 -1.22 -14.19
C THR A 323 13.20 -0.66 -13.91
N ARG A 324 13.52 -0.37 -12.67
CA ARG A 324 14.74 0.35 -12.25
C ARG A 324 15.54 -0.36 -11.16
N GLY A 325 14.97 -1.40 -10.52
CA GLY A 325 15.54 -2.09 -9.37
C GLY A 325 15.13 -1.50 -8.02
N VAL A 326 15.17 -2.34 -6.97
CA VAL A 326 14.79 -1.97 -5.59
C VAL A 326 15.65 -0.85 -5.01
N TRP A 327 16.85 -0.66 -5.53
CA TRP A 327 17.79 0.41 -5.14
C TRP A 327 17.41 1.80 -5.65
N LYS A 328 16.43 1.90 -6.56
CA LYS A 328 15.87 3.19 -6.98
C LYS A 328 14.81 3.64 -5.98
N ALA A 329 14.94 4.88 -5.50
CA ALA A 329 13.92 5.49 -4.64
C ALA A 329 12.56 5.55 -5.35
N PRO A 330 11.45 5.12 -4.71
CA PRO A 330 10.11 5.13 -5.29
C PRO A 330 9.48 6.54 -5.20
N ALA A 331 10.15 7.52 -5.76
CA ALA A 331 9.75 8.92 -5.77
C ALA A 331 10.02 9.56 -7.14
N ASN A 332 9.44 10.74 -7.36
CA ASN A 332 9.37 11.42 -8.64
C ASN A 332 8.70 10.55 -9.72
N VAL A 333 7.60 9.94 -9.34
CA VAL A 333 6.79 9.05 -10.18
C VAL A 333 5.33 9.50 -10.09
N SER A 334 4.63 9.49 -11.23
CA SER A 334 3.21 9.86 -11.31
C SER A 334 2.31 8.71 -10.86
N LEU A 335 1.14 9.06 -10.33
CA LEU A 335 0.10 8.15 -9.89
C LEU A 335 -1.01 8.05 -10.93
N ASN A 336 -1.46 6.84 -11.23
CA ASN A 336 -2.60 6.58 -12.11
C ASN A 336 -3.90 6.56 -11.31
N TYR A 337 -5.02 6.91 -11.95
CA TYR A 337 -6.36 7.00 -11.36
C TYR A 337 -6.49 8.03 -10.23
N VAL A 338 -5.60 9.01 -10.18
CA VAL A 338 -5.62 10.11 -9.20
C VAL A 338 -5.89 11.43 -9.94
N ASN A 339 -6.93 12.13 -9.50
CA ASN A 339 -7.30 13.44 -10.04
C ASN A 339 -6.57 14.59 -9.32
N SER A 340 -6.48 14.49 -7.99
CA SER A 340 -5.75 15.44 -7.14
C SER A 340 -5.45 14.84 -5.77
N PRO A 341 -4.43 15.30 -5.05
CA PRO A 341 -4.35 15.09 -3.61
C PRO A 341 -5.45 15.92 -2.91
N THR A 342 -5.84 15.51 -1.70
CA THR A 342 -6.87 16.24 -0.93
C THR A 342 -6.38 17.56 -0.38
N GLU A 343 -5.08 17.68 -0.13
CA GLU A 343 -4.44 18.88 0.39
C GLU A 343 -3.34 19.33 -0.57
N THR A 344 -3.23 20.63 -0.72
CA THR A 344 -2.10 21.24 -1.46
C THR A 344 -1.00 21.54 -0.47
N ILE A 345 0.13 20.87 -0.60
CA ILE A 345 1.28 21.02 0.30
C ILE A 345 2.24 22.04 -0.29
N SER A 346 2.53 23.10 0.46
CA SER A 346 3.56 24.09 0.13
C SER A 346 4.97 23.54 0.39
N ASP A 347 6.00 24.24 -0.09
CA ASP A 347 7.39 23.83 0.15
C ASP A 347 7.73 23.87 1.65
N LEU A 348 7.23 24.88 2.38
CA LEU A 348 7.46 25.02 3.82
C LEU A 348 6.79 23.87 4.61
N GLU A 349 5.55 23.52 4.29
CA GLU A 349 4.86 22.38 4.92
C GLU A 349 5.55 21.06 4.60
N GLN A 350 6.13 20.93 3.40
CA GLN A 350 6.88 19.74 3.05
C GLN A 350 8.20 19.64 3.82
N GLU A 351 8.85 20.74 4.18
CA GLU A 351 10.04 20.72 5.04
C GLU A 351 9.73 20.04 6.37
N ASP A 352 8.59 20.37 7.00
CA ASP A 352 8.13 19.78 8.26
C ASP A 352 7.75 18.29 8.11
N LEU A 353 7.20 17.88 6.96
CA LEU A 353 6.93 16.47 6.67
C LEU A 353 8.20 15.67 6.46
N ASN A 354 9.16 16.24 5.73
CA ASN A 354 10.37 15.56 5.30
C ASN A 354 11.43 15.48 6.43
N MET A 355 11.56 16.57 7.21
CA MET A 355 12.55 16.68 8.28
C MET A 355 11.91 17.16 9.61
N PRO A 356 10.92 16.41 10.15
CA PRO A 356 10.27 16.82 11.37
C PRO A 356 11.23 16.74 12.58
N MET A 357 10.97 17.56 13.59
CA MET A 357 11.80 17.62 14.81
C MET A 357 11.88 16.26 15.54
N ASN A 358 10.81 15.47 15.50
CA ASN A 358 10.77 14.13 16.10
C ASN A 358 11.38 13.03 15.22
N GLY A 359 11.85 13.37 14.01
CA GLY A 359 12.52 12.48 13.08
C GLY A 359 11.63 11.52 12.31
N LYS A 360 10.31 11.53 12.52
CA LYS A 360 9.37 10.61 11.87
C LYS A 360 8.86 11.22 10.55
N ALA A 361 9.63 11.02 9.48
CA ALA A 361 9.33 11.59 8.18
C ALA A 361 8.08 11.00 7.54
N ILE A 362 7.34 11.84 6.80
CA ILE A 362 6.16 11.48 6.03
C ILE A 362 6.37 11.94 4.59
N ASN A 363 6.10 11.05 3.64
CA ASN A 363 6.33 11.33 2.23
C ASN A 363 5.12 12.04 1.62
N ALA A 364 5.37 13.22 1.05
CA ALA A 364 4.32 14.02 0.43
C ALA A 364 3.96 13.52 -0.97
N ILE A 365 2.68 13.61 -1.32
CA ILE A 365 2.18 13.49 -2.68
C ILE A 365 1.68 14.86 -3.10
N ARG A 366 2.27 15.42 -4.18
CA ARG A 366 2.05 16.81 -4.59
C ARG A 366 1.69 16.93 -6.07
N THR A 367 1.00 18.00 -6.39
CA THR A 367 0.72 18.40 -7.78
C THR A 367 1.76 19.41 -8.25
N PHE A 368 2.37 19.14 -9.41
CA PHE A 368 3.31 20.02 -10.07
C PHE A 368 2.70 20.58 -11.36
N PRO A 369 2.71 21.91 -11.56
CA PRO A 369 2.19 22.52 -12.78
C PRO A 369 2.91 21.97 -14.03
N GLY A 370 2.12 21.43 -14.97
CA GLY A 370 2.66 20.86 -16.21
C GLY A 370 3.22 19.44 -16.09
N GLU A 371 3.39 18.89 -14.88
CA GLU A 371 3.96 17.57 -14.65
C GLU A 371 3.00 16.58 -13.98
N GLY A 372 1.87 17.07 -13.47
CA GLY A 372 0.84 16.27 -12.81
C GLY A 372 1.13 15.95 -11.35
N ILE A 373 0.52 14.88 -10.85
CA ILE A 373 0.59 14.45 -9.45
C ILE A 373 1.74 13.48 -9.30
N LYS A 374 2.64 13.76 -8.37
CA LYS A 374 3.83 12.95 -8.14
C LYS A 374 4.03 12.61 -6.66
N VAL A 375 4.61 11.44 -6.44
CA VAL A 375 5.21 11.07 -5.16
C VAL A 375 6.48 11.88 -4.98
N TRP A 376 6.53 12.73 -3.92
CA TRP A 376 7.62 13.68 -3.70
C TRP A 376 8.29 13.48 -2.35
N GLY A 377 8.62 12.23 -2.02
CA GLY A 377 9.34 11.82 -0.83
C GLY A 377 9.75 10.35 -0.92
N ALA A 378 10.87 10.00 -0.30
CA ALA A 378 11.42 8.65 -0.29
C ALA A 378 12.08 8.29 1.04
N ARG A 379 11.55 8.82 2.16
CA ARG A 379 12.08 8.58 3.49
C ARG A 379 11.29 7.51 4.24
N THR A 380 11.99 6.73 5.03
CA THR A 380 11.40 5.87 6.06
C THR A 380 10.90 6.72 7.23
N LEU A 381 10.16 6.11 8.14
CA LEU A 381 9.78 6.75 9.40
C LEU A 381 10.98 7.05 10.32
N ASP A 382 12.17 6.52 10.02
CA ASP A 382 13.43 6.80 10.70
C ASP A 382 14.24 7.88 9.95
N GLY A 383 13.62 9.03 9.75
CA GLY A 383 14.15 10.13 8.95
C GLY A 383 15.43 10.78 9.49
N ASN A 384 15.72 10.65 10.80
CA ASN A 384 16.94 11.15 11.42
C ASN A 384 18.13 10.19 11.30
N SER A 385 17.89 8.92 10.99
CA SER A 385 18.96 7.94 10.80
C SER A 385 19.78 8.27 9.55
N GLN A 386 21.09 8.35 9.67
CA GLN A 386 21.96 8.49 8.51
C GLN A 386 22.00 7.22 7.66
N ASP A 387 21.82 6.06 8.27
CA ASP A 387 21.90 4.77 7.59
C ASP A 387 20.57 4.35 6.97
N TRP A 388 19.44 4.61 7.64
CA TRP A 388 18.15 4.02 7.29
C TRP A 388 17.07 5.02 6.86
N ARG A 389 17.41 6.29 6.72
CA ARG A 389 16.41 7.32 6.36
C ARG A 389 15.75 7.14 5.00
N TYR A 390 16.36 6.41 4.07
CA TYR A 390 15.83 6.25 2.72
C TYR A 390 15.20 4.87 2.51
N ILE A 391 14.01 4.86 1.91
CA ILE A 391 13.22 3.66 1.61
C ILE A 391 14.02 2.67 0.74
N ASN A 392 14.65 3.17 -0.32
CA ASN A 392 15.43 2.32 -1.22
C ASN A 392 16.64 1.69 -0.50
N VAL A 393 17.29 2.39 0.40
CA VAL A 393 18.43 1.85 1.17
C VAL A 393 17.96 0.69 2.04
N ARG A 394 16.89 0.90 2.84
CA ARG A 394 16.36 -0.15 3.70
C ARG A 394 15.87 -1.35 2.91
N ARG A 395 15.11 -1.13 1.84
CA ARG A 395 14.58 -2.21 1.01
C ARG A 395 15.68 -2.97 0.24
N THR A 396 16.71 -2.28 -0.25
CA THR A 396 17.87 -2.93 -0.87
C THR A 396 18.61 -3.81 0.12
N MET A 397 18.78 -3.36 1.37
CA MET A 397 19.39 -4.19 2.40
C MET A 397 18.56 -5.45 2.65
N LEU A 398 17.23 -5.34 2.82
CA LEU A 398 16.34 -6.49 2.99
C LEU A 398 16.44 -7.48 1.81
N PHE A 399 16.52 -6.97 0.59
CA PHE A 399 16.70 -7.76 -0.62
C PHE A 399 18.03 -8.53 -0.61
N ILE A 400 19.15 -7.86 -0.28
CA ILE A 400 20.47 -8.48 -0.19
C ILE A 400 20.48 -9.53 0.93
N GLU A 401 20.00 -9.18 2.12
CA GLU A 401 19.95 -10.08 3.27
C GLU A 401 19.17 -11.36 2.97
N GLU A 402 17.96 -11.25 2.41
CA GLU A 402 17.13 -12.42 2.11
C GLU A 402 17.69 -13.25 0.95
N SER A 403 18.28 -12.62 -0.08
CA SER A 403 18.93 -13.31 -1.20
C SER A 403 20.14 -14.12 -0.72
N VAL A 404 21.02 -13.50 0.05
CA VAL A 404 22.21 -14.19 0.61
C VAL A 404 21.79 -15.30 1.58
N LYS A 405 20.82 -15.04 2.46
CA LYS A 405 20.28 -16.03 3.40
C LYS A 405 19.70 -17.24 2.69
N ASN A 406 18.96 -17.05 1.61
CA ASN A 406 18.38 -18.15 0.84
C ASN A 406 19.46 -18.99 0.15
N ALA A 407 20.49 -18.36 -0.39
CA ALA A 407 21.62 -19.06 -1.02
C ALA A 407 22.48 -19.78 0.04
N ALA A 408 22.69 -19.17 1.20
CA ALA A 408 23.46 -19.77 2.29
C ALA A 408 22.86 -21.07 2.85
N LYS A 409 21.54 -21.29 2.70
CA LYS A 409 20.89 -22.55 3.10
C LYS A 409 21.49 -23.79 2.46
N ALA A 410 22.04 -23.67 1.24
CA ALA A 410 22.69 -24.77 0.55
C ALA A 410 23.99 -25.25 1.23
N TYR A 411 24.56 -24.42 2.09
CA TYR A 411 25.81 -24.71 2.81
C TYR A 411 25.57 -25.14 4.26
N VAL A 412 24.33 -25.18 4.74
CA VAL A 412 24.01 -25.69 6.07
C VAL A 412 24.30 -27.18 6.11
N PHE A 413 25.03 -27.63 7.13
CA PHE A 413 25.60 -28.97 7.30
C PHE A 413 26.80 -29.31 6.41
N GLU A 414 27.27 -28.40 5.55
CA GLU A 414 28.54 -28.59 4.86
C GLU A 414 29.73 -28.47 5.86
N PRO A 415 30.88 -29.13 5.59
CA PRO A 415 32.06 -29.03 6.45
C PRO A 415 32.50 -27.56 6.65
N ASN A 416 32.74 -27.19 7.91
CA ASN A 416 33.18 -25.83 8.28
C ASN A 416 34.71 -25.68 8.09
N ILE A 417 35.15 -25.65 6.81
CA ILE A 417 36.56 -25.63 6.38
C ILE A 417 36.81 -24.54 5.33
N SER A 418 38.07 -24.21 5.09
CA SER A 418 38.51 -23.13 4.22
C SER A 418 37.93 -23.20 2.79
N ASN A 419 37.73 -24.42 2.22
CA ASN A 419 37.15 -24.57 0.89
C ASN A 419 35.66 -24.12 0.87
N THR A 420 34.89 -24.47 1.88
CA THR A 420 33.49 -24.02 2.02
C THR A 420 33.43 -22.51 2.20
N TRP A 421 34.33 -21.92 2.99
CA TRP A 421 34.39 -20.46 3.19
C TRP A 421 34.68 -19.72 1.88
N LEU A 422 35.65 -20.20 1.08
CA LEU A 422 35.99 -19.63 -0.23
C LEU A 422 34.82 -19.70 -1.21
N ASN A 423 34.11 -20.83 -1.23
CA ASN A 423 32.94 -20.99 -2.11
C ASN A 423 31.83 -20.01 -1.73
N MET A 424 31.52 -19.85 -0.44
CA MET A 424 30.53 -18.88 0.04
C MET A 424 30.96 -17.44 -0.25
N LYS A 425 32.22 -17.09 0.01
CA LYS A 425 32.77 -15.77 -0.31
C LYS A 425 32.64 -15.45 -1.79
N SER A 426 32.98 -16.40 -2.66
CA SER A 426 32.88 -16.24 -4.14
C SER A 426 31.43 -16.12 -4.58
N MET A 427 30.53 -16.93 -4.04
CA MET A 427 29.09 -16.90 -4.36
C MET A 427 28.46 -15.55 -4.00
N ILE A 428 28.66 -15.08 -2.76
CA ILE A 428 28.15 -13.80 -2.29
C ILE A 428 28.77 -12.64 -3.06
N GLY A 429 30.10 -12.68 -3.26
CA GLY A 429 30.83 -11.66 -4.03
C GLY A 429 30.34 -11.54 -5.48
N SER A 430 30.06 -12.69 -6.13
CA SER A 430 29.50 -12.70 -7.50
C SER A 430 28.11 -12.06 -7.56
N PHE A 431 27.26 -12.35 -6.59
CA PHE A 431 25.92 -11.73 -6.47
C PHE A 431 26.04 -10.22 -6.27
N LEU A 432 26.84 -9.77 -5.29
CA LEU A 432 27.03 -8.34 -5.00
C LEU A 432 27.64 -7.58 -6.18
N ASN A 433 28.55 -8.23 -6.93
CA ASN A 433 29.07 -7.68 -8.18
C ASN A 433 27.96 -7.47 -9.24
N GLY A 434 27.01 -8.40 -9.31
CA GLY A 434 25.81 -8.25 -10.14
C GLY A 434 24.99 -7.03 -9.76
N VAL A 435 24.69 -6.89 -8.47
CA VAL A 435 23.94 -5.74 -7.92
C VAL A 435 24.70 -4.42 -8.16
N TRP A 436 26.02 -4.38 -7.96
CA TRP A 436 26.85 -3.22 -8.24
C TRP A 436 26.83 -2.82 -9.72
N LYS A 437 26.98 -3.76 -10.64
CA LYS A 437 26.91 -3.50 -12.09
C LYS A 437 25.57 -2.94 -12.54
N GLN A 438 24.50 -3.31 -11.85
CA GLN A 438 23.14 -2.79 -12.10
C GLN A 438 22.92 -1.42 -11.43
N GLY A 439 23.89 -0.88 -10.69
CA GLY A 439 23.82 0.42 -10.02
C GLY A 439 23.18 0.40 -8.62
N GLY A 440 23.01 -0.78 -8.02
CA GLY A 440 22.45 -0.94 -6.67
C GLY A 440 23.44 -0.61 -5.56
N LEU A 441 24.75 -0.72 -5.82
CA LEU A 441 25.81 -0.36 -4.89
C LEU A 441 26.62 0.81 -5.42
N ALA A 442 27.06 1.68 -4.52
CA ALA A 442 27.91 2.81 -4.80
C ALA A 442 29.39 2.37 -4.83
N GLY A 443 30.23 3.13 -5.53
CA GLY A 443 31.66 2.88 -5.64
C GLY A 443 32.12 2.80 -7.08
N SER A 444 33.32 3.30 -7.36
CA SER A 444 33.89 3.31 -8.72
C SER A 444 34.46 1.95 -9.12
N VAL A 445 34.86 1.16 -8.14
CA VAL A 445 35.37 -0.20 -8.27
C VAL A 445 34.65 -1.14 -7.30
N PRO A 446 34.63 -2.45 -7.56
CA PRO A 446 33.93 -3.41 -6.70
C PRO A 446 34.39 -3.38 -5.23
N GLU A 447 35.67 -3.13 -5.00
CA GLU A 447 36.27 -3.10 -3.68
C GLU A 447 35.76 -1.93 -2.80
N ASP A 448 35.33 -0.82 -3.42
CA ASP A 448 34.69 0.31 -2.76
C ASP A 448 33.20 0.04 -2.50
N ALA A 449 32.57 -0.82 -3.33
CA ALA A 449 31.13 -1.08 -3.29
C ALA A 449 30.74 -2.15 -2.29
N TYR A 450 31.56 -3.19 -2.12
CA TYR A 450 31.27 -4.28 -1.18
C TYR A 450 32.54 -5.04 -0.76
N SER A 451 32.44 -5.67 0.40
CA SER A 451 33.45 -6.59 0.92
C SER A 451 32.79 -7.80 1.57
N VAL A 452 33.31 -8.98 1.30
CA VAL A 452 32.86 -10.24 1.93
C VAL A 452 34.03 -10.85 2.66
N GLN A 453 33.89 -11.03 3.96
CA GLN A 453 34.91 -11.55 4.86
C GLN A 453 34.43 -12.85 5.48
N VAL A 454 35.24 -13.89 5.43
CA VAL A 454 35.02 -15.17 6.10
C VAL A 454 36.30 -15.90 6.27
N GLY A 455 36.66 -16.27 7.49
CA GLY A 455 37.88 -17.00 7.78
C GLY A 455 38.17 -17.14 9.25
N LEU A 456 39.02 -18.12 9.56
CA LEU A 456 39.57 -18.30 10.91
C LEU A 456 40.54 -17.15 11.22
N GLY A 457 40.35 -16.48 12.35
CA GLY A 457 41.10 -15.28 12.74
C GLY A 457 40.64 -13.99 12.07
N GLU A 458 39.75 -14.04 11.07
CA GLU A 458 39.10 -12.88 10.41
C GLU A 458 37.70 -12.65 10.98
N THR A 459 36.78 -13.62 10.85
CA THR A 459 35.40 -13.53 11.29
C THR A 459 35.03 -14.60 12.34
N MET A 460 35.85 -15.63 12.50
CA MET A 460 35.60 -16.78 13.34
C MET A 460 36.80 -17.06 14.23
N THR A 461 36.53 -17.52 15.46
CA THR A 461 37.48 -18.13 16.36
C THR A 461 37.55 -19.65 16.17
N GLN A 462 38.56 -20.30 16.76
CA GLN A 462 38.65 -21.76 16.76
C GLN A 462 37.47 -22.41 17.48
N ASP A 463 36.98 -21.75 18.54
CA ASP A 463 35.80 -22.17 19.30
C ASP A 463 34.51 -22.07 18.48
N ASP A 464 34.36 -21.06 17.63
CA ASP A 464 33.20 -20.96 16.69
C ASP A 464 33.18 -22.17 15.74
N VAL A 465 34.35 -22.53 15.18
CA VAL A 465 34.45 -23.68 14.26
C VAL A 465 34.14 -25.00 14.98
N LEU A 466 34.63 -25.18 16.21
CA LEU A 466 34.35 -26.35 17.05
C LEU A 466 32.85 -26.45 17.41
N ASN A 467 32.21 -25.33 17.65
CA ASN A 467 30.77 -25.24 17.92
C ASN A 467 29.89 -25.28 16.64
N GLY A 468 30.48 -25.51 15.47
CA GLY A 468 29.76 -25.59 14.21
C GLY A 468 29.23 -24.22 13.71
N ILE A 469 29.80 -23.12 14.16
CA ILE A 469 29.37 -21.76 13.79
C ILE A 469 30.25 -21.25 12.67
N MET A 470 29.64 -20.87 11.55
CA MET A 470 30.28 -20.12 10.46
C MET A 470 29.79 -18.67 10.47
N ARG A 471 30.72 -17.71 10.59
CA ARG A 471 30.42 -16.27 10.59
C ARG A 471 30.94 -15.66 9.29
N ILE A 472 30.04 -14.95 8.59
CA ILE A 472 30.36 -14.22 7.36
C ILE A 472 29.97 -12.77 7.60
N THR A 473 30.89 -11.86 7.33
CA THR A 473 30.63 -10.41 7.39
C THR A 473 30.54 -9.88 5.97
N VAL A 474 29.44 -9.23 5.65
CA VAL A 474 29.18 -8.59 4.36
C VAL A 474 29.05 -7.09 4.59
N LEU A 475 29.93 -6.32 3.97
CA LEU A 475 29.88 -4.85 3.97
C LEU A 475 29.43 -4.41 2.60
N VAL A 476 28.46 -3.48 2.54
CA VAL A 476 27.90 -2.96 1.29
C VAL A 476 27.70 -1.45 1.37
N ALA A 477 28.04 -0.75 0.30
CA ALA A 477 27.79 0.67 0.11
C ALA A 477 26.55 0.85 -0.79
N ILE A 478 25.36 0.94 -0.20
CA ILE A 478 24.10 1.06 -0.96
C ILE A 478 23.96 2.46 -1.58
N THR A 479 23.50 2.52 -2.81
CA THR A 479 23.25 3.78 -3.54
C THR A 479 22.16 4.59 -2.84
N ARG A 480 22.42 5.86 -2.58
CA ARG A 480 21.48 6.83 -1.97
C ARG A 480 20.91 7.77 -3.03
N PRO A 481 19.67 8.23 -2.89
CA PRO A 481 19.11 9.22 -3.81
C PRO A 481 19.76 10.59 -3.60
N ALA A 482 19.88 11.37 -4.66
CA ALA A 482 20.13 12.81 -4.56
C ALA A 482 18.79 13.49 -4.27
N GLU A 483 18.51 13.75 -2.99
CA GLU A 483 17.28 14.41 -2.54
C GLU A 483 17.36 15.93 -2.73
N PHE A 484 18.53 16.51 -2.52
CA PHE A 484 18.79 17.94 -2.68
C PHE A 484 19.85 18.17 -3.75
N ILE A 485 19.55 19.05 -4.71
CA ILE A 485 20.46 19.44 -5.80
C ILE A 485 20.66 20.94 -5.72
N GLU A 486 21.87 21.36 -5.42
CA GLU A 486 22.26 22.77 -5.44
C GLU A 486 22.98 23.10 -6.75
N ILE A 487 22.50 24.12 -7.45
CA ILE A 487 23.12 24.62 -8.70
C ILE A 487 23.54 26.07 -8.50
N THR A 488 24.83 26.30 -8.60
CA THR A 488 25.38 27.66 -8.49
C THR A 488 25.62 28.25 -9.88
N PHE A 489 24.99 29.36 -10.20
CA PHE A 489 25.23 30.12 -11.40
C PHE A 489 26.15 31.33 -11.06
N GLN A 490 27.28 31.42 -11.72
CA GLN A 490 28.18 32.58 -11.62
C GLN A 490 28.26 33.29 -12.96
N GLN A 491 28.04 34.60 -12.96
CA GLN A 491 28.24 35.39 -14.14
C GLN A 491 29.75 35.58 -14.37
N GLN A 492 30.21 35.15 -15.52
CA GLN A 492 31.62 35.36 -15.90
C GLN A 492 31.82 36.77 -16.41
N VAL A 493 32.83 37.48 -15.85
CA VAL A 493 33.22 38.80 -16.36
C VAL A 493 33.77 38.62 -17.78
N GLN A 494 33.25 39.41 -18.70
CA GLN A 494 33.72 39.40 -20.08
C GLN A 494 35.21 39.76 -20.10
N LYS A 495 36.07 38.85 -20.54
CA LYS A 495 37.46 39.15 -20.79
C LYS A 495 37.52 39.98 -22.07
N SER A 496 37.86 41.26 -21.93
CA SER A 496 38.19 42.17 -23.04
C SER A 496 39.48 41.77 -23.73
#